data_d1a369544d1f9180b8eb30f915ebfe79
#
_entry.id   d1a369544d1f9180b8eb30f915ebfe79
#
_cell.length_a   1.000
_cell.length_b   1.000
_cell.length_c   1.000
_cell.angle_alpha   90.00
_cell.angle_beta   90.00
_cell.angle_gamma   90.00
#
_symmetry.space_group_name_H-M   'P 1'
#
loop_
_entity.id
_entity.type
_entity.pdbx_description
1 polymer ?
#
loop_
_entity_poly.entity_id
_entity_poly.type
_entity_poly.pdbx_seq_one_letter_code
_entity_poly.pdbx_strand_id
1 'polypeptide(L)'
;PFWARVLPQVKAAHPYSWIFGEVIHGDYPRIIEESTMDSITQYELWKSIQHALETENFFELDWNLKRHNAFLDSFVPQTFIGNHDVTRIASQIGPAKAALALAVLMTVGGVPSIYYGDEQGYVGVKQERFGGDDDVRPKFPGSPAELSTLGEPTYRLHQALIALRRRNPWLLDARTEAVKLENKHFVYRSTS
;
A
#
# COMPACT_ATOMS: atom_id res chain seq x y z
N PRO A 1 25.49 7.54 -7.29
CA PRO A 1 24.60 6.40 -7.41
C PRO A 1 24.11 6.20 -8.86
N PHE A 2 23.76 4.98 -9.24
CA PHE A 2 23.31 4.66 -10.61
C PHE A 2 22.10 5.50 -11.02
N TRP A 3 21.05 5.48 -10.22
CA TRP A 3 19.78 6.16 -10.52
C TRP A 3 19.94 7.68 -10.68
N ALA A 4 20.72 8.34 -9.84
CA ALA A 4 20.99 9.79 -9.96
C ALA A 4 21.64 10.18 -11.30
N ARG A 5 22.27 9.23 -12.01
CA ARG A 5 22.86 9.45 -13.34
C ARG A 5 21.87 9.16 -14.47
N VAL A 6 20.95 8.24 -14.27
CA VAL A 6 20.01 7.75 -15.30
C VAL A 6 18.72 8.55 -15.30
N LEU A 7 18.13 8.82 -14.12
CA LEU A 7 16.81 9.44 -14.03
C LEU A 7 16.70 10.83 -14.64
N PRO A 8 17.69 11.72 -14.56
CA PRO A 8 17.63 13.00 -15.27
C PRO A 8 17.45 12.87 -16.78
N GLN A 9 18.06 11.84 -17.39
CA GLN A 9 17.93 11.55 -18.82
C GLN A 9 16.53 11.00 -19.16
N VAL A 10 16.01 10.11 -18.31
CA VAL A 10 14.64 9.60 -18.44
C VAL A 10 13.61 10.74 -18.32
N LYS A 11 13.78 11.60 -17.32
CA LYS A 11 12.90 12.74 -17.09
C LYS A 11 12.96 13.78 -18.24
N ALA A 12 14.13 13.97 -18.83
CA ALA A 12 14.26 14.86 -20.01
C ALA A 12 13.47 14.34 -21.21
N ALA A 13 13.44 13.02 -21.44
CA ALA A 13 12.68 12.38 -22.50
C ALA A 13 11.19 12.20 -22.15
N HIS A 14 10.88 11.99 -20.88
CA HIS A 14 9.53 11.67 -20.36
C HIS A 14 9.23 12.51 -19.11
N PRO A 15 8.97 13.82 -19.23
CA PRO A 15 8.85 14.75 -18.09
C PRO A 15 7.71 14.45 -17.13
N TYR A 16 6.69 13.72 -17.58
CA TYR A 16 5.54 13.32 -16.75
C TYR A 16 5.67 11.91 -16.16
N SER A 17 6.80 11.21 -16.38
CA SER A 17 7.00 9.90 -15.78
C SER A 17 7.14 10.03 -14.27
N TRP A 18 6.45 9.15 -13.54
CA TRP A 18 6.61 8.98 -12.10
C TRP A 18 7.39 7.69 -11.85
N ILE A 19 8.53 7.81 -11.20
CA ILE A 19 9.50 6.72 -11.03
C ILE A 19 9.70 6.48 -9.55
N PHE A 20 9.37 5.29 -9.12
CA PHE A 20 9.58 4.88 -7.73
C PHE A 20 10.45 3.62 -7.66
N GLY A 21 11.20 3.50 -6.56
CA GLY A 21 12.06 2.36 -6.27
C GLY A 21 11.42 1.41 -5.29
N GLU A 22 11.71 0.13 -5.42
CA GLU A 22 11.42 -0.82 -4.37
C GLU A 22 12.50 -0.76 -3.30
N VAL A 23 12.09 -0.34 -2.09
CA VAL A 23 12.96 -0.25 -0.91
C VAL A 23 12.23 -0.87 0.26
N ILE A 24 12.78 -1.99 0.78
CA ILE A 24 12.15 -2.75 1.86
C ILE A 24 12.45 -2.10 3.22
N HIS A 25 13.66 -1.58 3.41
CA HIS A 25 14.08 -0.93 4.67
C HIS A 25 15.23 0.03 4.43
N GLY A 26 15.47 0.93 5.36
CA GLY A 26 16.58 1.89 5.32
C GLY A 26 16.16 3.32 5.65
N ASP A 27 17.05 4.25 5.37
CA ASP A 27 16.79 5.68 5.48
C ASP A 27 16.10 6.17 4.19
N TYR A 28 14.77 6.11 4.18
CA TYR A 28 13.95 6.42 3.02
C TYR A 28 14.19 7.84 2.47
N PRO A 29 14.19 8.91 3.29
CA PRO A 29 14.50 10.25 2.81
C PRO A 29 15.86 10.34 2.13
N ARG A 30 16.90 9.75 2.73
CA ARG A 30 18.24 9.73 2.17
C ARG A 30 18.29 8.97 0.83
N ILE A 31 17.61 7.84 0.71
CA ILE A 31 17.55 7.07 -0.53
C ILE A 31 16.88 7.88 -1.64
N ILE A 32 15.83 8.62 -1.36
CA ILE A 32 15.18 9.54 -2.30
C ILE A 32 16.14 10.63 -2.75
N GLU A 33 16.81 11.30 -1.81
CA GLU A 33 17.79 12.36 -2.10
C GLU A 33 18.94 11.85 -2.99
N GLU A 34 19.53 10.70 -2.62
CA GLU A 34 20.66 10.12 -3.35
C GLU A 34 20.29 9.52 -4.71
N SER A 35 19.06 9.02 -4.89
CA SER A 35 18.61 8.36 -6.12
C SER A 35 17.96 9.31 -7.12
N THR A 36 17.37 10.41 -6.65
CA THR A 36 16.50 11.32 -7.42
C THR A 36 15.20 10.68 -7.94
N MET A 37 14.74 9.59 -7.31
CA MET A 37 13.44 8.98 -7.57
C MET A 37 12.32 9.87 -7.04
N ASP A 38 11.13 9.77 -7.65
CA ASP A 38 9.94 10.50 -7.18
C ASP A 38 9.35 9.89 -5.90
N SER A 39 9.55 8.59 -5.70
CA SER A 39 8.97 7.84 -4.58
C SER A 39 9.70 6.53 -4.32
N ILE A 40 9.34 5.88 -3.23
CA ILE A 40 9.72 4.50 -2.90
C ILE A 40 8.55 3.76 -2.23
N THR A 41 8.63 2.43 -2.22
CA THR A 41 7.66 1.54 -1.58
C THR A 41 7.66 1.68 -0.07
N GLN A 42 6.48 1.79 0.54
CA GLN A 42 6.34 1.98 2.00
C GLN A 42 6.08 0.66 2.72
N TYR A 43 7.13 -0.17 2.83
CA TYR A 43 7.06 -1.48 3.46
C TYR A 43 6.83 -1.42 4.98
N GLU A 44 7.31 -0.37 5.66
CA GLU A 44 7.09 -0.22 7.10
C GLU A 44 5.58 -0.05 7.40
N LEU A 45 4.88 0.78 6.61
CA LEU A 45 3.43 0.97 6.76
C LEU A 45 2.65 -0.29 6.39
N TRP A 46 3.01 -0.96 5.29
CA TRP A 46 2.41 -2.24 4.91
C TRP A 46 2.46 -3.24 6.07
N LYS A 47 3.66 -3.45 6.64
CA LYS A 47 3.87 -4.38 7.73
C LYS A 47 3.07 -4.01 8.98
N SER A 48 3.02 -2.72 9.33
CA SER A 48 2.29 -2.28 10.52
C SER A 48 0.77 -2.36 10.35
N ILE A 49 0.22 -2.12 9.15
CA ILE A 49 -1.20 -2.35 8.85
C ILE A 49 -1.54 -3.83 9.05
N GLN A 50 -0.77 -4.72 8.42
CA GLN A 50 -0.99 -6.16 8.52
C GLN A 50 -0.89 -6.63 9.97
N HIS A 51 0.22 -6.33 10.65
CA HIS A 51 0.49 -6.80 12.01
C HIS A 51 -0.52 -6.25 13.03
N ALA A 52 -0.91 -4.98 12.91
CA ALA A 52 -1.91 -4.40 13.79
C ALA A 52 -3.28 -5.11 13.68
N LEU A 53 -3.69 -5.48 12.47
CA LEU A 53 -4.95 -6.20 12.23
C LEU A 53 -4.86 -7.69 12.61
N GLU A 54 -3.70 -8.30 12.43
CA GLU A 54 -3.45 -9.68 12.84
C GLU A 54 -3.50 -9.84 14.37
N THR A 55 -2.76 -9.00 15.09
CA THR A 55 -2.60 -9.07 16.55
C THR A 55 -3.67 -8.30 17.33
N GLU A 56 -4.53 -7.55 16.64
CA GLU A 56 -5.50 -6.64 17.24
C GLU A 56 -4.85 -5.63 18.20
N ASN A 57 -3.72 -5.06 17.77
CA ASN A 57 -2.95 -4.07 18.53
C ASN A 57 -2.51 -2.91 17.62
N PHE A 58 -3.15 -1.76 17.76
CA PHE A 58 -2.97 -0.61 16.89
C PHE A 58 -1.85 0.36 17.30
N PHE A 59 -1.12 0.14 18.39
CA PHE A 59 -0.05 1.04 18.82
C PHE A 59 1.11 1.10 17.84
N GLU A 60 1.47 -0.03 17.22
CA GLU A 60 2.49 -0.07 16.18
C GLU A 60 2.05 0.71 14.93
N LEU A 61 0.79 0.57 14.53
CA LEU A 61 0.25 1.31 13.39
C LEU A 61 0.26 2.83 13.64
N ASP A 62 -0.15 3.28 14.82
CA ASP A 62 -0.09 4.69 15.20
C ASP A 62 1.34 5.24 15.14
N TRP A 63 2.31 4.49 15.67
CA TRP A 63 3.72 4.88 15.60
C TRP A 63 4.20 4.97 14.15
N ASN A 64 3.87 4.00 13.31
CA ASN A 64 4.22 4.01 11.89
C ASN A 64 3.53 5.14 11.11
N LEU A 65 2.28 5.49 11.42
CA LEU A 65 1.59 6.60 10.80
C LEU A 65 2.27 7.95 11.13
N LYS A 66 2.77 8.14 12.36
CA LYS A 66 3.57 9.31 12.73
C LYS A 66 4.87 9.37 11.93
N ARG A 67 5.55 8.23 11.77
CA ARG A 67 6.75 8.12 10.95
C ARG A 67 6.45 8.34 9.46
N HIS A 68 5.34 7.82 8.97
CA HIS A 68 4.85 8.04 7.61
C HIS A 68 4.56 9.52 7.34
N ASN A 69 3.96 10.22 8.29
CA ASN A 69 3.77 11.68 8.19
C ASN A 69 5.11 12.42 7.98
N ALA A 70 6.17 12.00 8.67
CA ALA A 70 7.48 12.61 8.50
C ALA A 70 8.10 12.36 7.11
N PHE A 71 7.81 11.21 6.48
CA PHE A 71 8.25 10.97 5.10
C PHE A 71 7.62 11.93 4.09
N LEU A 72 6.35 12.29 4.32
CA LEU A 72 5.63 13.25 3.47
C LEU A 72 6.23 14.67 3.47
N ASP A 73 7.16 14.98 4.37
CA ASP A 73 7.96 16.21 4.33
C ASP A 73 9.04 16.17 3.22
N SER A 74 9.41 14.97 2.77
CA SER A 74 10.48 14.76 1.79
C SER A 74 9.96 14.22 0.45
N PHE A 75 9.01 13.30 0.47
CA PHE A 75 8.44 12.68 -0.72
C PHE A 75 7.09 12.05 -0.41
N VAL A 76 6.30 11.76 -1.45
CA VAL A 76 5.03 11.05 -1.29
C VAL A 76 5.26 9.55 -1.50
N PRO A 77 5.16 8.70 -0.45
CA PRO A 77 5.42 7.27 -0.57
C PRO A 77 4.39 6.53 -1.43
N GLN A 78 4.85 5.52 -2.15
CA GLN A 78 3.96 4.51 -2.72
C GLN A 78 3.52 3.55 -1.61
N THR A 79 2.22 3.51 -1.33
CA THR A 79 1.62 2.71 -0.26
C THR A 79 0.88 1.49 -0.80
N PHE A 80 0.84 0.40 -0.04
CA PHE A 80 0.20 -0.86 -0.46
C PHE A 80 -0.15 -1.73 0.74
N ILE A 81 -1.02 -2.72 0.54
CA ILE A 81 -1.36 -3.76 1.53
C ILE A 81 -1.00 -5.17 1.03
N GLY A 82 -0.53 -5.30 -0.19
CA GLY A 82 -0.04 -6.52 -0.81
C GLY A 82 0.71 -6.24 -2.09
N ASN A 83 1.58 -7.17 -2.49
CA ASN A 83 2.30 -7.14 -3.77
C ASN A 83 2.63 -8.57 -4.22
N HIS A 84 3.40 -8.70 -5.29
CA HIS A 84 3.76 -9.98 -5.90
C HIS A 84 4.80 -10.81 -5.11
N ASP A 85 5.39 -10.24 -4.07
CA ASP A 85 6.47 -10.86 -3.28
C ASP A 85 6.06 -11.23 -1.85
N VAL A 86 4.79 -11.04 -1.49
CA VAL A 86 4.28 -11.33 -0.14
C VAL A 86 3.03 -12.21 -0.19
N THR A 87 2.75 -12.91 0.89
CA THR A 87 1.47 -13.61 1.09
C THR A 87 0.31 -12.64 0.92
N ARG A 88 -0.74 -13.04 0.20
CA ARG A 88 -1.93 -12.23 -0.03
C ARG A 88 -2.56 -11.79 1.29
N ILE A 89 -2.99 -10.52 1.36
CA ILE A 89 -3.56 -9.95 2.58
C ILE A 89 -4.78 -10.74 3.10
N ALA A 90 -5.65 -11.23 2.19
CA ALA A 90 -6.79 -12.06 2.56
C ALA A 90 -6.38 -13.41 3.16
N SER A 91 -5.21 -13.96 2.81
CA SER A 91 -4.67 -15.17 3.42
C SER A 91 -4.05 -14.91 4.78
N GLN A 92 -3.46 -13.72 4.99
CA GLN A 92 -2.78 -13.37 6.24
C GLN A 92 -3.77 -13.07 7.37
N ILE A 93 -4.76 -12.22 7.10
CA ILE A 93 -5.63 -11.67 8.15
C ILE A 93 -7.12 -11.98 7.94
N GLY A 94 -7.45 -12.70 6.89
CA GLY A 94 -8.83 -13.00 6.50
C GLY A 94 -9.54 -11.85 5.77
N PRO A 95 -10.64 -12.14 5.05
CA PRO A 95 -11.28 -11.18 4.16
C PRO A 95 -11.90 -9.97 4.91
N ALA A 96 -12.43 -10.17 6.11
CA ALA A 96 -13.03 -9.09 6.90
C ALA A 96 -11.97 -8.07 7.34
N LYS A 97 -10.81 -8.53 7.82
CA LYS A 97 -9.71 -7.64 8.21
C LYS A 97 -8.99 -7.05 6.99
N ALA A 98 -8.96 -7.75 5.84
CA ALA A 98 -8.45 -7.21 4.59
C ALA A 98 -9.25 -5.98 4.13
N ALA A 99 -10.56 -5.96 4.36
CA ALA A 99 -11.39 -4.78 4.11
C ALA A 99 -10.98 -3.56 5.00
N LEU A 100 -10.61 -3.81 6.26
CA LEU A 100 -10.08 -2.77 7.16
C LEU A 100 -8.70 -2.29 6.69
N ALA A 101 -7.82 -3.19 6.26
CA ALA A 101 -6.52 -2.83 5.68
C ALA A 101 -6.68 -1.91 4.46
N LEU A 102 -7.62 -2.24 3.56
CA LEU A 102 -7.94 -1.40 2.42
C LEU A 102 -8.47 -0.02 2.86
N ALA A 103 -9.32 0.04 3.88
CA ALA A 103 -9.83 1.32 4.41
C ALA A 103 -8.68 2.20 4.91
N VAL A 104 -7.71 1.64 5.63
CA VAL A 104 -6.51 2.36 6.05
C VAL A 104 -5.73 2.84 4.82
N LEU A 105 -5.40 1.94 3.88
CA LEU A 105 -4.66 2.27 2.65
C LEU A 105 -5.29 3.46 1.91
N MET A 106 -6.61 3.51 1.82
CA MET A 106 -7.33 4.53 1.04
C MET A 106 -7.57 5.84 1.78
N THR A 107 -7.25 5.91 3.08
CA THR A 107 -7.51 7.11 3.90
C THR A 107 -6.26 7.76 4.50
N VAL A 108 -5.09 7.16 4.32
CA VAL A 108 -3.80 7.75 4.71
C VAL A 108 -3.13 8.48 3.53
N GLY A 109 -2.12 9.31 3.77
CA GLY A 109 -1.31 9.93 2.74
C GLY A 109 -0.55 8.91 1.89
N GLY A 110 -0.06 9.32 0.73
CA GLY A 110 0.70 8.46 -0.19
C GLY A 110 -0.03 8.15 -1.50
N VAL A 111 0.64 7.43 -2.40
CA VAL A 111 0.08 6.92 -3.65
C VAL A 111 -0.30 5.45 -3.46
N PRO A 112 -1.59 5.11 -3.26
CA PRO A 112 -1.99 3.73 -3.01
C PRO A 112 -1.87 2.87 -4.26
N SER A 113 -1.31 1.68 -4.09
CA SER A 113 -1.22 0.63 -5.09
C SER A 113 -2.08 -0.55 -4.66
N ILE A 114 -2.88 -1.07 -5.59
CA ILE A 114 -3.70 -2.28 -5.41
C ILE A 114 -3.06 -3.38 -6.22
N TYR A 115 -2.71 -4.46 -5.56
CA TYR A 115 -2.21 -5.64 -6.24
C TYR A 115 -3.38 -6.39 -6.89
N TYR A 116 -3.22 -6.79 -8.15
CA TYR A 116 -4.28 -7.43 -8.92
C TYR A 116 -4.84 -8.67 -8.20
N GLY A 117 -6.15 -8.83 -8.21
CA GLY A 117 -6.86 -9.91 -7.53
C GLY A 117 -7.22 -9.62 -6.08
N ASP A 118 -6.60 -8.63 -5.42
CA ASP A 118 -7.00 -8.24 -4.05
C ASP A 118 -8.42 -7.64 -4.07
N GLU A 119 -8.81 -6.94 -5.15
CA GLU A 119 -10.17 -6.46 -5.38
C GLU A 119 -11.19 -7.59 -5.57
N GLN A 120 -10.73 -8.81 -5.84
CA GLN A 120 -11.55 -10.03 -5.93
C GLN A 120 -11.45 -10.88 -4.65
N GLY A 121 -10.65 -10.45 -3.67
CA GLY A 121 -10.39 -11.22 -2.46
C GLY A 121 -9.54 -12.47 -2.69
N TYR A 122 -8.63 -12.44 -3.69
CA TYR A 122 -7.74 -13.55 -3.96
C TYR A 122 -6.91 -13.94 -2.75
N VAL A 123 -6.72 -15.24 -2.59
CA VAL A 123 -5.89 -15.86 -1.56
C VAL A 123 -4.64 -16.46 -2.20
N GLY A 124 -3.59 -16.63 -1.41
CA GLY A 124 -2.34 -17.25 -1.82
C GLY A 124 -1.29 -17.05 -0.72
N VAL A 125 -0.52 -18.09 -0.45
CA VAL A 125 0.53 -18.08 0.58
C VAL A 125 1.89 -18.22 -0.11
N LYS A 126 2.76 -17.22 0.08
CA LYS A 126 4.14 -17.30 -0.39
C LYS A 126 4.87 -18.45 0.30
N GLN A 127 5.58 -19.25 -0.47
CA GLN A 127 6.37 -20.38 0.01
C GLN A 127 7.87 -20.11 -0.19
N GLU A 128 8.69 -20.44 0.80
CA GLU A 128 10.15 -20.31 0.72
C GLU A 128 10.77 -21.49 -0.05
N ARG A 129 10.43 -21.61 -1.34
CA ARG A 129 10.92 -22.64 -2.26
C ARG A 129 10.91 -22.14 -3.71
N PHE A 130 11.59 -22.82 -4.60
CA PHE A 130 11.48 -22.52 -6.04
C PHE A 130 10.02 -22.64 -6.52
N GLY A 131 9.53 -21.64 -7.26
CA GLY A 131 8.13 -21.52 -7.66
C GLY A 131 7.18 -21.19 -6.49
N GLY A 132 7.69 -20.81 -5.33
CA GLY A 132 6.90 -20.50 -4.13
C GLY A 132 6.03 -19.25 -4.24
N ASP A 133 6.23 -18.45 -5.29
CA ASP A 133 5.43 -17.25 -5.57
C ASP A 133 4.20 -17.55 -6.45
N ASP A 134 4.08 -18.74 -7.03
CA ASP A 134 3.01 -19.05 -7.98
C ASP A 134 1.60 -18.87 -7.38
N ASP A 135 1.43 -19.25 -6.11
CA ASP A 135 0.17 -19.10 -5.40
C ASP A 135 -0.24 -17.63 -5.19
N VAL A 136 0.75 -16.73 -5.07
CA VAL A 136 0.48 -15.28 -4.90
C VAL A 136 0.41 -14.54 -6.22
N ARG A 137 0.75 -15.21 -7.34
CA ARG A 137 0.73 -14.66 -8.72
C ARG A 137 -0.20 -15.47 -9.64
N PRO A 138 -1.46 -15.77 -9.25
CA PRO A 138 -2.35 -16.57 -10.07
C PRO A 138 -2.66 -15.86 -11.39
N LYS A 139 -2.92 -16.68 -12.43
CA LYS A 139 -3.37 -16.14 -13.71
C LYS A 139 -4.71 -15.42 -13.52
N PHE A 140 -4.79 -14.17 -13.96
CA PHE A 140 -6.06 -13.43 -13.99
C PHE A 140 -6.96 -13.93 -15.12
N PRO A 141 -8.30 -13.98 -14.94
CA PRO A 141 -9.23 -14.37 -16.01
C PRO A 141 -9.07 -13.50 -17.27
N GLY A 142 -9.40 -14.09 -18.42
CA GLY A 142 -9.29 -13.40 -19.71
C GLY A 142 -10.34 -12.31 -19.92
N SER A 143 -11.44 -12.36 -19.17
CA SER A 143 -12.53 -11.38 -19.23
C SER A 143 -13.19 -11.18 -17.87
N PRO A 144 -13.85 -10.03 -17.63
CA PRO A 144 -14.63 -9.81 -16.40
C PRO A 144 -15.77 -10.83 -16.19
N ALA A 145 -16.31 -11.41 -17.25
CA ALA A 145 -17.38 -12.40 -17.17
C ALA A 145 -16.95 -13.74 -16.55
N GLU A 146 -15.64 -13.99 -16.49
CA GLU A 146 -15.06 -15.19 -15.89
C GLU A 146 -14.73 -15.01 -14.40
N LEU A 147 -14.90 -13.79 -13.87
CA LEU A 147 -14.66 -13.51 -12.45
C LEU A 147 -15.73 -14.16 -11.57
N SER A 148 -15.32 -14.64 -10.41
CA SER A 148 -16.24 -15.22 -9.43
C SER A 148 -17.14 -14.15 -8.82
N THR A 149 -18.43 -14.44 -8.69
CA THR A 149 -19.37 -13.57 -7.96
C THR A 149 -19.05 -13.46 -6.46
N LEU A 150 -18.25 -14.38 -5.90
CA LEU A 150 -17.79 -14.32 -4.52
C LEU A 150 -16.88 -13.09 -4.24
N GLY A 151 -16.21 -12.58 -5.27
CA GLY A 151 -15.39 -11.36 -5.18
C GLY A 151 -16.18 -10.05 -5.24
N GLU A 152 -17.45 -10.09 -5.63
CA GLU A 152 -18.26 -8.89 -5.87
C GLU A 152 -18.30 -7.91 -4.66
N PRO A 153 -18.51 -8.35 -3.40
CA PRO A 153 -18.52 -7.41 -2.26
C PRO A 153 -17.17 -6.68 -2.09
N THR A 154 -16.06 -7.40 -2.25
CA THR A 154 -14.70 -6.84 -2.14
C THR A 154 -14.44 -5.85 -3.27
N TYR A 155 -14.82 -6.20 -4.49
CA TYR A 155 -14.73 -5.32 -5.65
C TYR A 155 -15.52 -4.02 -5.46
N ARG A 156 -16.77 -4.10 -4.97
CA ARG A 156 -17.59 -2.92 -4.68
C ARG A 156 -16.98 -2.02 -3.61
N LEU A 157 -16.39 -2.62 -2.58
CA LEU A 157 -15.68 -1.86 -1.56
C LEU A 157 -14.47 -1.11 -2.15
N HIS A 158 -13.67 -1.76 -3.00
CA HIS A 158 -12.56 -1.12 -3.71
C HIS A 158 -13.06 0.06 -4.56
N GLN A 159 -14.13 -0.14 -5.34
CA GLN A 159 -14.73 0.95 -6.14
C GLN A 159 -15.16 2.14 -5.26
N ALA A 160 -15.83 1.88 -4.14
CA ALA A 160 -16.30 2.93 -3.24
C ALA A 160 -15.16 3.73 -2.61
N LEU A 161 -14.12 3.05 -2.13
CA LEU A 161 -12.96 3.69 -1.49
C LEU A 161 -12.06 4.41 -2.50
N ILE A 162 -11.87 3.87 -3.70
CA ILE A 162 -11.20 4.56 -4.80
C ILE A 162 -11.97 5.82 -5.19
N ALA A 163 -13.30 5.73 -5.30
CA ALA A 163 -14.14 6.89 -5.61
C ALA A 163 -14.08 7.96 -4.50
N LEU A 164 -14.04 7.55 -3.22
CA LEU A 164 -13.81 8.47 -2.10
C LEU A 164 -12.47 9.21 -2.28
N ARG A 165 -11.39 8.47 -2.52
CA ARG A 165 -10.05 9.06 -2.68
C ARG A 165 -9.98 9.99 -3.89
N ARG A 166 -10.59 9.62 -5.02
CA ARG A 166 -10.66 10.47 -6.21
C ARG A 166 -11.40 11.79 -6.00
N ARG A 167 -12.42 11.80 -5.13
CA ARG A 167 -13.13 13.03 -4.74
C ARG A 167 -12.36 13.87 -3.73
N ASN A 168 -11.33 13.32 -3.10
CA ASN A 168 -10.53 13.95 -2.06
C ASN A 168 -9.03 13.90 -2.43
N PRO A 169 -8.58 14.64 -3.47
CA PRO A 169 -7.19 14.59 -3.94
C PRO A 169 -6.17 15.02 -2.89
N TRP A 170 -6.60 15.80 -1.90
CA TRP A 170 -5.80 16.18 -0.74
C TRP A 170 -5.31 14.97 0.09
N LEU A 171 -5.92 13.79 -0.07
CA LEU A 171 -5.44 12.56 0.56
C LEU A 171 -4.04 12.15 0.07
N LEU A 172 -3.54 12.73 -1.02
CA LEU A 172 -2.20 12.43 -1.53
C LEU A 172 -1.11 12.74 -0.49
N ASP A 173 -1.21 13.86 0.18
CA ASP A 173 -0.27 14.38 1.18
C ASP A 173 -0.88 14.51 2.58
N ALA A 174 -2.00 13.84 2.81
CA ALA A 174 -2.72 13.88 4.07
C ALA A 174 -1.87 13.40 5.25
N ARG A 175 -1.95 14.14 6.36
CA ARG A 175 -1.35 13.76 7.65
C ARG A 175 -2.40 13.08 8.52
N THR A 176 -1.98 12.06 9.23
CA THR A 176 -2.85 11.33 10.15
C THR A 176 -2.54 11.67 11.60
N GLU A 177 -3.58 11.82 12.40
CA GLU A 177 -3.49 12.06 13.84
C GLU A 177 -4.43 11.11 14.59
N ALA A 178 -3.94 10.47 15.64
CA ALA A 178 -4.76 9.64 16.51
C ALA A 178 -5.77 10.48 17.29
N VAL A 179 -7.05 10.15 17.18
CA VAL A 179 -8.14 10.74 17.97
C VAL A 179 -8.43 9.86 19.18
N LYS A 180 -8.41 8.53 18.99
CA LYS A 180 -8.55 7.55 20.05
C LYS A 180 -7.68 6.35 19.71
N LEU A 181 -6.88 5.88 20.66
CA LEU A 181 -5.98 4.75 20.50
C LEU A 181 -6.09 3.80 21.69
N GLU A 182 -6.53 2.61 21.41
CA GLU A 182 -6.60 1.46 22.31
C GLU A 182 -6.11 0.22 21.54
N ASN A 183 -5.81 -0.88 22.22
CA ASN A 183 -5.32 -2.07 21.55
C ASN A 183 -6.20 -2.47 20.34
N LYS A 184 -7.50 -2.62 20.57
CA LYS A 184 -8.45 -3.12 19.57
C LYS A 184 -9.33 -2.04 18.92
N HIS A 185 -9.09 -0.78 19.25
CA HIS A 185 -9.91 0.32 18.75
C HIS A 185 -9.03 1.52 18.44
N PHE A 186 -9.00 1.90 17.17
CA PHE A 186 -8.22 3.02 16.70
C PHE A 186 -9.11 3.96 15.84
N VAL A 187 -9.17 5.21 16.25
CA VAL A 187 -9.78 6.28 15.48
C VAL A 187 -8.70 7.30 15.15
N TYR A 188 -8.47 7.56 13.89
CA TYR A 188 -7.59 8.61 13.44
C TYR A 188 -8.31 9.60 12.53
N ARG A 189 -7.77 10.78 12.43
CA ARG A 189 -8.18 11.82 11.50
C ARG A 189 -7.10 12.02 10.46
N SER A 190 -7.51 12.11 9.19
CA SER A 190 -6.64 12.53 8.09
C SER A 190 -7.01 13.96 7.71
N THR A 191 -6.01 14.82 7.56
CA THR A 191 -6.15 16.24 7.19
C THR A 191 -5.13 16.62 6.13
N SER A 192 -5.43 17.64 5.34
CA SER A 192 -4.49 18.30 4.40
C SER A 192 -3.62 19.31 5.14
#